data_2dfef39b28a80b14a34a9d39b9744045
#
_entry.id   2dfef39b28a80b14a34a9d39b9744045
#
_cell.length_a   1.000
_cell.length_b   1.000
_cell.length_c   1.000
_cell.angle_alpha   90.00
_cell.angle_beta   90.00
_cell.angle_gamma   90.00
#
_symmetry.space_group_name_H-M   'P 1'
#
loop_
_entity.id
_entity.type
_entity.pdbx_description
1 polymer ?
#
loop_
_entity_poly.entity_id
_entity_poly.type
_entity_poly.pdbx_seq_one_letter_code
_entity_poly.pdbx_strand_id
1 'polypeptide(L)'
;MYGAVNDVEVSGTGTIGQQLTERLRINATTAGTYNYTLNVIDKNVDFPLLASQSISVKVVDAASANSGMSKKVMFLGDSITDRNFFEPEVNNLFTGDSMSIQLVGSRGSGSNLHEGRAGWGTSDYVYSQSFNGRDNAFFNPSSSTFDFSYYVAQKGIIPDVIIIMLGTNDTWRTHAGTTSSDNIQFMVNSIKSYNPNIKIGIALNIPPALSYDASGEQNTFVNPLVNRKKLLQIPEGILNTFSNKETNGIYIVPVTTNIDTENNFQTTTENLNSRNTTQVQRVIDPIHPALPGYQQIADSMYAFLKNLVF
;
A
#
# COMPACT_ATOMS: atom_id res chain seq x y z
N MET A 1 3.27 2.86 22.65
CA MET A 1 4.38 1.97 22.94
C MET A 1 3.98 0.59 22.46
N TYR A 2 4.60 0.07 21.42
CA TYR A 2 4.56 -1.36 21.18
C TYR A 2 5.00 -2.00 22.46
N GLY A 3 4.27 -3.01 22.92
CA GLY A 3 4.63 -3.68 24.17
C GLY A 3 6.13 -3.90 24.14
N ALA A 4 6.81 -3.24 25.03
CA ALA A 4 8.17 -2.78 24.92
C ALA A 4 9.21 -3.88 25.13
N VAL A 5 9.07 -4.99 24.43
CA VAL A 5 9.97 -6.10 24.69
C VAL A 5 11.00 -6.26 23.58
N ASN A 6 10.64 -5.94 22.34
CA ASN A 6 11.52 -6.24 21.21
C ASN A 6 11.78 -5.00 20.37
N ASP A 7 13.04 -4.69 20.15
CA ASP A 7 13.49 -3.76 19.13
C ASP A 7 13.91 -4.52 17.89
N VAL A 8 13.62 -3.93 16.74
CA VAL A 8 14.07 -4.46 15.46
C VAL A 8 15.31 -3.69 15.05
N GLU A 9 16.42 -4.39 14.91
CA GLU A 9 17.60 -3.86 14.25
C GLU A 9 17.67 -4.44 12.84
N VAL A 10 17.83 -3.57 11.86
CA VAL A 10 18.10 -3.96 10.48
C VAL A 10 19.58 -3.80 10.22
N SER A 11 20.29 -4.89 10.10
CA SER A 11 21.72 -4.89 9.72
C SER A 11 21.85 -5.34 8.27
N GLY A 12 22.57 -4.56 7.46
CA GLY A 12 22.81 -4.85 6.05
C GLY A 12 24.24 -5.27 5.80
N THR A 13 24.42 -6.29 4.96
CA THR A 13 25.74 -6.68 4.45
C THR A 13 26.05 -6.04 3.10
N GLY A 14 25.10 -5.29 2.52
CA GLY A 14 25.25 -4.60 1.24
C GLY A 14 26.10 -3.32 1.36
N THR A 15 26.65 -2.89 0.22
CA THR A 15 27.46 -1.67 0.13
C THR A 15 26.63 -0.39 0.02
N ILE A 16 25.32 -0.50 -0.11
CA ILE A 16 24.39 0.63 -0.22
C ILE A 16 23.40 0.59 0.93
N GLY A 17 23.27 1.69 1.62
CA GLY A 17 22.33 1.85 2.72
C GLY A 17 22.98 2.47 3.96
N GLN A 18 22.12 3.04 4.78
CA GLN A 18 22.50 3.62 6.07
C GLN A 18 21.55 3.07 7.13
N GLN A 19 22.11 2.41 8.13
CA GLN A 19 21.36 2.00 9.32
C GLN A 19 21.07 3.26 10.16
N LEU A 20 19.80 3.46 10.44
CA LEU A 20 19.27 4.42 11.42
C LEU A 20 18.66 3.63 12.57
N THR A 21 18.32 4.30 13.67
CA THR A 21 17.85 3.63 14.89
C THR A 21 16.65 2.68 14.66
N GLU A 22 15.72 3.04 13.77
CA GLU A 22 14.48 2.29 13.56
C GLU A 22 14.24 1.90 12.09
N ARG A 23 15.21 2.20 11.22
CA ARG A 23 15.05 1.97 9.77
C ARG A 23 16.39 1.79 9.06
N LEU A 24 16.36 1.03 7.99
CA LEU A 24 17.42 1.02 7.00
C LEU A 24 17.03 1.95 5.85
N ARG A 25 17.82 3.00 5.62
CA ARG A 25 17.68 3.85 4.44
C ARG A 25 18.55 3.31 3.32
N ILE A 26 17.95 2.93 2.21
CA ILE A 26 18.65 2.50 1.01
C ILE A 26 18.55 3.61 -0.03
N ASN A 27 19.70 4.18 -0.41
CA ASN A 27 19.78 5.11 -1.54
C ASN A 27 20.37 4.34 -2.74
N ALA A 28 19.50 3.89 -3.62
CA ALA A 28 19.86 3.03 -4.74
C ALA A 28 20.40 3.85 -5.91
N THR A 29 21.71 3.94 -6.02
CA THR A 29 22.41 4.66 -7.12
C THR A 29 22.99 3.76 -8.18
N THR A 30 23.05 2.46 -7.95
CA THR A 30 23.68 1.48 -8.86
C THR A 30 22.79 0.24 -8.96
N ALA A 31 22.52 -0.19 -10.19
CA ALA A 31 21.77 -1.41 -10.45
C ALA A 31 22.51 -2.64 -9.91
N GLY A 32 21.76 -3.58 -9.33
CA GLY A 32 22.31 -4.80 -8.74
C GLY A 32 21.35 -5.46 -7.77
N THR A 33 21.80 -6.57 -7.19
CA THR A 33 21.07 -7.25 -6.12
C THR A 33 21.86 -7.15 -4.83
N TYR A 34 21.22 -6.62 -3.80
CA TYR A 34 21.83 -6.35 -2.50
C TYR A 34 21.11 -7.17 -1.43
N ASN A 35 21.88 -7.92 -0.66
CA ASN A 35 21.33 -8.76 0.41
C ASN A 35 21.47 -8.04 1.76
N TYR A 36 20.43 -8.09 2.53
CA TYR A 36 20.34 -7.52 3.87
C TYR A 36 19.85 -8.59 4.83
N THR A 37 20.25 -8.47 6.08
CA THR A 37 19.74 -9.31 7.17
C THR A 37 18.92 -8.44 8.12
N LEU A 38 17.68 -8.85 8.34
CA LEU A 38 16.80 -8.26 9.34
C LEU A 38 16.93 -9.06 10.62
N ASN A 39 17.32 -8.41 11.70
CA ASN A 39 17.46 -9.03 13.01
C ASN A 39 16.41 -8.45 13.96
N VAL A 40 15.77 -9.31 14.72
CA VAL A 40 14.93 -8.96 15.85
C VAL A 40 15.72 -9.25 17.12
N ILE A 41 15.99 -8.23 17.89
CA ILE A 41 16.83 -8.30 19.11
C ILE A 41 16.00 -7.86 20.30
N ASP A 42 16.07 -8.61 21.39
CA ASP A 42 15.50 -8.18 22.67
C ASP A 42 16.50 -7.25 23.37
N LYS A 43 16.15 -5.98 23.53
CA LYS A 43 17.00 -4.98 24.18
C LYS A 43 16.88 -4.96 25.70
N ASN A 44 16.03 -5.78 26.29
CA ASN A 44 15.82 -5.78 27.74
C ASN A 44 16.84 -6.63 28.51
N VAL A 45 17.38 -7.69 27.90
CA VAL A 45 18.31 -8.61 28.57
C VAL A 45 19.39 -9.06 27.59
N ASP A 46 20.63 -8.63 27.80
CA ASP A 46 21.83 -9.08 27.06
C ASP A 46 21.74 -9.10 25.53
N PHE A 47 20.77 -8.39 24.95
CA PHE A 47 20.54 -8.23 23.52
C PHE A 47 20.49 -9.57 22.72
N PRO A 48 19.76 -10.59 23.17
CA PRO A 48 19.69 -11.85 22.44
C PRO A 48 19.01 -11.65 21.08
N LEU A 49 19.55 -12.33 20.07
CA LEU A 49 18.92 -12.44 18.76
C LEU A 49 17.69 -13.35 18.85
N LEU A 50 16.51 -12.81 18.66
CA LEU A 50 15.25 -13.56 18.70
C LEU A 50 14.89 -14.16 17.34
N ALA A 51 15.16 -13.45 16.26
CA ALA A 51 14.92 -13.91 14.90
C ALA A 51 15.85 -13.21 13.92
N SER A 52 16.14 -13.87 12.80
CA SER A 52 16.93 -13.31 11.72
C SER A 52 16.35 -13.78 10.37
N GLN A 53 16.23 -12.86 9.43
CA GLN A 53 15.75 -13.15 8.08
C GLN A 53 16.56 -12.37 7.06
N SER A 54 17.04 -13.05 6.04
CA SER A 54 17.69 -12.40 4.90
C SER A 54 16.65 -11.98 3.86
N ILE A 55 16.86 -10.78 3.31
CA ILE A 55 16.09 -10.25 2.20
C ILE A 55 17.02 -9.82 1.07
N SER A 56 16.55 -9.90 -0.17
CA SER A 56 17.25 -9.39 -1.34
C SER A 56 16.50 -8.18 -1.91
N VAL A 57 17.21 -7.08 -2.05
CA VAL A 57 16.71 -5.85 -2.69
C VAL A 57 17.32 -5.78 -4.08
N LYS A 58 16.47 -5.87 -5.11
CA LYS A 58 16.88 -5.69 -6.50
C LYS A 58 16.74 -4.22 -6.88
N VAL A 59 17.84 -3.60 -7.22
CA VAL A 59 17.90 -2.27 -7.82
C VAL A 59 18.00 -2.42 -9.33
N VAL A 60 17.08 -1.83 -10.06
CA VAL A 60 17.06 -1.86 -11.54
C VAL A 60 17.53 -0.52 -12.09
N ASP A 61 18.14 -0.54 -13.26
CA ASP A 61 18.56 0.67 -13.95
C ASP A 61 17.33 1.49 -14.39
N ALA A 62 17.43 2.82 -14.28
CA ALA A 62 16.44 3.74 -14.77
C ALA A 62 16.29 3.65 -16.31
N ALA A 63 17.38 3.58 -17.03
CA ALA A 63 17.39 3.38 -18.48
C ALA A 63 16.92 1.98 -18.85
N SER A 64 15.65 1.80 -19.18
CA SER A 64 15.15 0.49 -19.57
C SER A 64 15.01 0.34 -21.08
N ALA A 65 15.20 -0.92 -21.51
CA ALA A 65 15.22 -1.33 -22.91
C ALA A 65 13.85 -1.26 -23.62
N ASN A 66 12.76 -0.96 -22.91
CA ASN A 66 11.39 -1.05 -23.42
C ASN A 66 10.67 0.29 -23.56
N SER A 67 11.42 1.35 -23.87
CA SER A 67 10.83 2.65 -24.24
C SER A 67 9.91 2.47 -25.45
N GLY A 68 8.64 2.83 -25.29
CA GLY A 68 7.62 2.72 -26.34
C GLY A 68 6.54 1.67 -26.09
N MET A 69 6.68 0.80 -25.11
CA MET A 69 5.58 -0.05 -24.65
C MET A 69 4.71 0.72 -23.66
N SER A 70 3.41 0.70 -23.88
CA SER A 70 2.44 1.24 -22.90
C SER A 70 1.62 0.10 -22.34
N LYS A 71 1.50 0.04 -21.01
CA LYS A 71 0.67 -0.93 -20.28
C LYS A 71 -0.50 -0.24 -19.62
N LYS A 72 -1.66 -0.90 -19.67
CA LYS A 72 -2.86 -0.43 -18.98
C LYS A 72 -2.80 -0.89 -17.52
N VAL A 73 -2.75 0.06 -16.60
CA VAL A 73 -2.65 -0.20 -15.16
C VAL A 73 -3.92 0.32 -14.48
N MET A 74 -4.56 -0.52 -13.69
CA MET A 74 -5.70 -0.17 -12.86
C MET A 74 -5.29 -0.19 -11.39
N PHE A 75 -5.50 0.91 -10.67
CA PHE A 75 -5.42 0.96 -9.21
C PHE A 75 -6.84 0.79 -8.64
N LEU A 76 -7.06 -0.28 -7.87
CA LEU A 76 -8.29 -0.57 -7.16
C LEU A 76 -8.01 -0.39 -5.67
N GLY A 77 -8.71 0.54 -5.00
CA GLY A 77 -8.37 0.88 -3.62
C GLY A 77 -9.43 1.70 -2.89
N ASP A 78 -9.07 2.15 -1.72
CA ASP A 78 -9.91 2.94 -0.83
C ASP A 78 -9.70 4.47 -1.00
N SER A 79 -9.78 5.24 0.09
CA SER A 79 -9.58 6.69 0.08
C SER A 79 -8.15 7.10 -0.33
N ILE A 80 -7.17 6.26 -0.11
CA ILE A 80 -5.78 6.55 -0.48
C ILE A 80 -5.65 6.61 -2.00
N THR A 81 -6.32 5.71 -2.72
CA THR A 81 -6.45 5.72 -4.18
C THR A 81 -7.46 6.79 -4.64
N ASP A 82 -8.62 6.95 -4.00
CA ASP A 82 -9.67 7.91 -4.40
C ASP A 82 -9.19 9.37 -4.35
N ARG A 83 -8.22 9.69 -3.49
CA ARG A 83 -7.60 11.03 -3.43
C ARG A 83 -6.77 11.38 -4.66
N ASN A 84 -6.35 10.40 -5.43
CA ASN A 84 -5.64 10.55 -6.70
C ASN A 84 -4.36 11.39 -6.59
N PHE A 85 -3.53 11.12 -5.57
CA PHE A 85 -2.27 11.84 -5.34
C PHE A 85 -1.05 11.04 -5.79
N PHE A 86 -1.03 9.72 -5.59
CA PHE A 86 0.11 8.91 -6.00
C PHE A 86 0.06 8.52 -7.48
N GLU A 87 -1.11 8.43 -8.09
CA GLU A 87 -1.30 8.02 -9.48
C GLU A 87 -0.61 8.98 -10.48
N PRO A 88 -0.79 10.32 -10.36
CA PRO A 88 -0.04 11.26 -11.19
C PRO A 88 1.47 11.12 -11.03
N GLU A 89 1.94 10.86 -9.82
CA GLU A 89 3.37 10.72 -9.54
C GLU A 89 3.94 9.45 -10.18
N VAL A 90 3.20 8.33 -10.15
CA VAL A 90 3.60 7.11 -10.89
C VAL A 90 3.76 7.41 -12.38
N ASN A 91 2.82 8.15 -12.99
CA ASN A 91 2.93 8.57 -14.38
C ASN A 91 4.16 9.46 -14.62
N ASN A 92 4.45 10.40 -13.72
CA ASN A 92 5.61 11.28 -13.81
C ASN A 92 6.92 10.49 -13.77
N LEU A 93 7.04 9.51 -12.89
CA LEU A 93 8.22 8.66 -12.76
C LEU A 93 8.46 7.85 -14.04
N PHE A 94 7.41 7.26 -14.63
CA PHE A 94 7.52 6.56 -15.91
C PHE A 94 7.93 7.52 -17.04
N THR A 95 7.33 8.70 -17.11
CA THR A 95 7.65 9.73 -18.11
C THR A 95 9.10 10.19 -17.96
N GLY A 96 9.59 10.37 -16.74
CA GLY A 96 10.97 10.72 -16.44
C GLY A 96 11.97 9.72 -17.01
N ASP A 97 11.61 8.44 -17.05
CA ASP A 97 12.41 7.37 -17.64
C ASP A 97 12.14 7.13 -19.14
N SER A 98 11.44 8.05 -19.79
CA SER A 98 11.02 7.90 -21.20
C SER A 98 10.18 6.64 -21.48
N MET A 99 9.42 6.22 -20.48
CA MET A 99 8.48 5.11 -20.53
C MET A 99 7.05 5.63 -20.38
N SER A 100 6.06 4.80 -20.67
CA SER A 100 4.67 5.19 -20.47
C SER A 100 3.84 4.04 -19.92
N ILE A 101 2.89 4.40 -19.05
CA ILE A 101 1.76 3.57 -18.67
C ILE A 101 0.46 4.31 -18.99
N GLN A 102 -0.62 3.59 -19.17
CA GLN A 102 -1.96 4.15 -19.27
C GLN A 102 -2.73 3.77 -18.02
N LEU A 103 -3.04 4.74 -17.17
CA LEU A 103 -3.94 4.51 -16.03
C LEU A 103 -5.36 4.36 -16.55
N VAL A 104 -6.05 3.30 -16.10
CA VAL A 104 -7.40 2.98 -16.51
C VAL A 104 -8.32 2.75 -15.31
N GLY A 105 -9.58 3.13 -15.47
CA GLY A 105 -10.60 3.02 -14.45
C GLY A 105 -11.84 3.81 -14.81
N SER A 106 -12.90 3.71 -14.02
CA SER A 106 -14.15 4.44 -14.22
C SER A 106 -14.24 5.71 -13.38
N ARG A 107 -13.20 5.99 -12.58
CA ARG A 107 -13.08 7.13 -11.67
C ARG A 107 -11.80 7.92 -11.97
N GLY A 108 -11.67 9.09 -11.33
CA GLY A 108 -10.57 10.00 -11.64
C GLY A 108 -10.89 10.93 -12.81
N SER A 109 -9.86 11.55 -13.38
CA SER A 109 -10.01 12.49 -14.51
C SER A 109 -8.77 12.52 -15.38
N GLY A 110 -8.95 12.86 -16.66
CA GLY A 110 -7.85 12.98 -17.62
C GLY A 110 -7.08 11.66 -17.76
N SER A 111 -5.77 11.73 -17.57
CA SER A 111 -4.87 10.56 -17.61
C SER A 111 -4.74 9.80 -16.27
N ASN A 112 -5.36 10.30 -15.20
CA ASN A 112 -5.23 9.76 -13.86
C ASN A 112 -6.50 9.01 -13.46
N LEU A 113 -6.79 7.92 -14.16
CA LEU A 113 -7.96 7.07 -13.91
C LEU A 113 -7.64 5.95 -12.92
N HIS A 114 -8.64 5.58 -12.13
CA HIS A 114 -8.52 4.56 -11.09
C HIS A 114 -9.89 3.95 -10.73
N GLU A 115 -9.90 2.99 -9.79
CA GLU A 115 -11.10 2.41 -9.15
C GLU A 115 -11.04 2.59 -7.62
N GLY A 116 -10.54 3.74 -7.16
CA GLY A 116 -10.53 4.10 -5.73
C GLY A 116 -11.90 4.55 -5.24
N ARG A 117 -12.26 4.16 -4.00
CA ARG A 117 -13.51 4.60 -3.35
C ARG A 117 -13.28 4.88 -1.88
N ALA A 118 -13.37 6.16 -1.50
CA ALA A 118 -13.13 6.57 -0.11
C ALA A 118 -14.10 5.91 0.88
N GLY A 119 -13.53 5.39 1.97
CA GLY A 119 -14.24 4.71 3.05
C GLY A 119 -14.59 3.24 2.76
N TRP A 120 -14.21 2.71 1.59
CA TRP A 120 -14.52 1.33 1.21
C TRP A 120 -13.52 0.35 1.79
N GLY A 121 -14.03 -0.75 2.36
CA GLY A 121 -13.27 -1.94 2.69
C GLY A 121 -13.43 -3.03 1.63
N THR A 122 -12.77 -4.14 1.84
CA THR A 122 -12.81 -5.29 0.92
C THR A 122 -14.23 -5.85 0.74
N SER A 123 -15.01 -5.91 1.82
CA SER A 123 -16.40 -6.40 1.78
C SER A 123 -17.33 -5.51 0.96
N ASP A 124 -17.07 -4.18 0.90
CA ASP A 124 -17.90 -3.29 0.10
C ASP A 124 -17.70 -3.54 -1.40
N TYR A 125 -16.46 -3.83 -1.80
CA TYR A 125 -16.19 -4.23 -3.17
C TYR A 125 -16.85 -5.57 -3.54
N VAL A 126 -16.86 -6.52 -2.61
CA VAL A 126 -17.38 -7.86 -2.92
C VAL A 126 -18.90 -7.92 -2.87
N TYR A 127 -19.55 -7.27 -1.87
CA TYR A 127 -20.96 -7.55 -1.55
C TYR A 127 -21.88 -6.34 -1.65
N SER A 128 -21.35 -5.12 -1.89
CA SER A 128 -22.19 -3.93 -1.90
C SER A 128 -22.36 -3.37 -3.30
N GLN A 129 -23.61 -3.11 -3.71
CA GLN A 129 -23.92 -2.39 -4.95
C GLN A 129 -23.49 -0.93 -4.87
N SER A 130 -23.63 -0.33 -3.70
CA SER A 130 -23.16 1.02 -3.39
C SER A 130 -22.84 1.14 -1.91
N PHE A 131 -21.90 2.00 -1.57
CA PHE A 131 -21.58 2.33 -0.19
C PHE A 131 -21.02 3.75 -0.11
N ASN A 132 -21.34 4.48 0.94
CA ASN A 132 -20.86 5.83 1.20
C ASN A 132 -21.05 6.79 0.00
N GLY A 133 -22.22 6.74 -0.66
CA GLY A 133 -22.57 7.59 -1.79
C GLY A 133 -21.80 7.28 -3.09
N ARG A 134 -21.17 6.11 -3.20
CA ARG A 134 -20.43 5.66 -4.37
C ARG A 134 -20.93 4.31 -4.87
N ASP A 135 -21.12 4.19 -6.19
CA ASP A 135 -21.53 2.96 -6.83
C ASP A 135 -20.34 2.01 -7.04
N ASN A 136 -20.64 0.72 -6.97
CA ASN A 136 -19.70 -0.34 -7.26
C ASN A 136 -19.83 -0.79 -8.74
N ALA A 137 -18.90 -0.37 -9.56
CA ALA A 137 -18.87 -0.77 -10.97
C ALA A 137 -18.64 -2.27 -11.19
N PHE A 138 -18.13 -2.97 -10.18
CA PHE A 138 -17.87 -4.41 -10.23
C PHE A 138 -19.04 -5.25 -9.71
N PHE A 139 -20.03 -4.65 -9.07
CA PHE A 139 -21.15 -5.39 -8.52
C PHE A 139 -22.10 -5.85 -9.62
N ASN A 140 -22.20 -7.16 -9.80
CA ASN A 140 -23.16 -7.77 -10.71
C ASN A 140 -24.48 -8.03 -9.95
N PRO A 141 -25.58 -7.35 -10.30
CA PRO A 141 -26.87 -7.55 -9.62
C PRO A 141 -27.40 -8.97 -9.70
N SER A 142 -27.02 -9.74 -10.72
CA SER A 142 -27.51 -11.12 -10.91
C SER A 142 -26.85 -12.10 -9.95
N SER A 143 -25.57 -11.90 -9.61
CA SER A 143 -24.87 -12.72 -8.62
C SER A 143 -24.83 -12.08 -7.23
N SER A 144 -25.19 -10.79 -7.13
CA SER A 144 -25.09 -9.98 -5.92
C SER A 144 -23.67 -9.91 -5.33
N THR A 145 -22.66 -9.98 -6.20
CA THR A 145 -21.25 -9.98 -5.80
C THR A 145 -20.37 -9.27 -6.82
N PHE A 146 -19.09 -9.07 -6.44
CA PHE A 146 -18.04 -8.63 -7.35
C PHE A 146 -17.91 -9.57 -8.54
N ASP A 147 -17.93 -9.01 -9.76
CA ASP A 147 -17.77 -9.73 -11.02
C ASP A 147 -16.96 -8.88 -12.00
N PHE A 148 -15.74 -9.30 -12.27
CA PHE A 148 -14.85 -8.58 -13.17
C PHE A 148 -15.33 -8.67 -14.65
N SER A 149 -15.96 -9.75 -15.05
CA SER A 149 -16.55 -9.89 -16.38
C SER A 149 -17.68 -8.88 -16.60
N TYR A 150 -18.51 -8.69 -15.56
CA TYR A 150 -19.57 -7.68 -15.56
C TYR A 150 -18.97 -6.26 -15.69
N TYR A 151 -17.93 -5.95 -14.91
CA TYR A 151 -17.22 -4.67 -15.01
C TYR A 151 -16.74 -4.41 -16.44
N VAL A 152 -16.06 -5.39 -17.05
CA VAL A 152 -15.56 -5.24 -18.42
C VAL A 152 -16.70 -5.06 -19.42
N ALA A 153 -17.79 -5.81 -19.29
CA ALA A 153 -18.95 -5.67 -20.15
C ALA A 153 -19.60 -4.28 -20.05
N GLN A 154 -19.62 -3.68 -18.85
CA GLN A 154 -20.22 -2.37 -18.62
C GLN A 154 -19.29 -1.18 -19.00
N LYS A 155 -17.98 -1.33 -18.79
CA LYS A 155 -17.02 -0.22 -18.92
C LYS A 155 -16.13 -0.33 -20.16
N GLY A 156 -15.99 -1.51 -20.75
CA GLY A 156 -15.07 -1.75 -21.87
C GLY A 156 -13.59 -1.63 -21.48
N ILE A 157 -13.27 -1.65 -20.17
CA ILE A 157 -11.91 -1.42 -19.65
C ILE A 157 -11.27 -2.77 -19.33
N ILE A 158 -10.16 -3.07 -19.99
CA ILE A 158 -9.36 -4.29 -19.77
C ILE A 158 -7.92 -3.86 -19.45
N PRO A 159 -7.48 -3.96 -18.19
CA PRO A 159 -6.09 -3.66 -17.78
C PRO A 159 -5.15 -4.83 -18.09
N ASP A 160 -3.87 -4.53 -18.26
CA ASP A 160 -2.78 -5.51 -18.26
C ASP A 160 -2.34 -5.86 -16.84
N VAL A 161 -2.40 -4.86 -15.95
CA VAL A 161 -2.03 -4.98 -14.53
C VAL A 161 -3.12 -4.36 -13.66
N ILE A 162 -3.48 -5.04 -12.59
CA ILE A 162 -4.34 -4.49 -11.53
C ILE A 162 -3.54 -4.48 -10.23
N ILE A 163 -3.50 -3.33 -9.54
CA ILE A 163 -2.96 -3.24 -8.19
C ILE A 163 -4.13 -3.02 -7.23
N ILE A 164 -4.28 -3.93 -6.28
CA ILE A 164 -5.30 -3.88 -5.23
C ILE A 164 -4.64 -3.38 -3.95
N MET A 165 -5.07 -2.20 -3.46
CA MET A 165 -4.62 -1.61 -2.20
C MET A 165 -5.84 -1.35 -1.32
N LEU A 166 -6.24 -2.37 -0.57
CA LEU A 166 -7.42 -2.39 0.29
C LEU A 166 -7.10 -2.98 1.66
N GLY A 167 -7.93 -2.68 2.64
CA GLY A 167 -7.85 -3.23 3.98
C GLY A 167 -7.79 -2.18 5.09
N THR A 168 -7.42 -0.94 4.79
CA THR A 168 -7.38 0.13 5.81
C THR A 168 -8.73 0.29 6.51
N ASN A 169 -9.83 0.32 5.75
CA ASN A 169 -11.17 0.46 6.31
C ASN A 169 -11.72 -0.82 6.94
N ASP A 170 -11.14 -1.97 6.65
CA ASP A 170 -11.54 -3.24 7.25
C ASP A 170 -11.17 -3.31 8.73
N THR A 171 -10.16 -2.55 9.16
CA THR A 171 -9.72 -2.47 10.57
C THR A 171 -10.79 -1.95 11.51
N TRP A 172 -11.72 -1.12 10.99
CA TRP A 172 -12.85 -0.58 11.75
C TRP A 172 -14.02 -1.56 11.87
N ARG A 173 -13.94 -2.71 11.20
CA ARG A 173 -14.97 -3.71 11.13
C ARG A 173 -14.63 -4.91 12.01
N THR A 174 -15.63 -5.74 12.30
CA THR A 174 -15.54 -6.82 13.27
C THR A 174 -14.58 -7.95 12.83
N HIS A 175 -14.21 -8.01 11.55
CA HIS A 175 -13.48 -9.14 10.96
C HIS A 175 -12.31 -8.64 10.10
N ALA A 176 -11.34 -7.99 10.73
CA ALA A 176 -10.09 -7.63 10.07
C ALA A 176 -9.18 -8.86 9.87
N GLY A 177 -8.27 -8.80 8.94
CA GLY A 177 -7.28 -9.87 8.73
C GLY A 177 -7.75 -10.92 7.72
N THR A 178 -8.11 -12.11 8.18
CA THR A 178 -8.51 -13.23 7.30
C THR A 178 -9.66 -12.88 6.37
N THR A 179 -10.70 -12.21 6.86
CA THR A 179 -11.84 -11.79 6.02
C THR A 179 -11.41 -10.83 4.91
N SER A 180 -10.46 -9.93 5.19
CA SER A 180 -9.96 -9.01 4.16
C SER A 180 -9.18 -9.76 3.08
N SER A 181 -8.33 -10.69 3.46
CA SER A 181 -7.58 -11.51 2.49
C SER A 181 -8.48 -12.47 1.71
N ASP A 182 -9.53 -13.03 2.32
CA ASP A 182 -10.52 -13.86 1.64
C ASP A 182 -11.31 -13.05 0.60
N ASN A 183 -11.73 -11.83 0.93
CA ASN A 183 -12.40 -10.93 0.01
C ASN A 183 -11.49 -10.52 -1.16
N ILE A 184 -10.22 -10.22 -0.88
CA ILE A 184 -9.23 -9.95 -1.94
C ILE A 184 -9.05 -11.20 -2.81
N GLN A 185 -8.97 -12.40 -2.23
CA GLN A 185 -8.87 -13.64 -3.00
C GLN A 185 -10.10 -13.87 -3.88
N PHE A 186 -11.30 -13.52 -3.40
CA PHE A 186 -12.52 -13.57 -4.22
C PHE A 186 -12.40 -12.66 -5.45
N MET A 187 -11.95 -11.41 -5.27
CA MET A 187 -11.72 -10.47 -6.37
C MET A 187 -10.64 -10.99 -7.33
N VAL A 188 -9.53 -11.50 -6.83
CA VAL A 188 -8.45 -12.11 -7.61
C VAL A 188 -8.96 -13.28 -8.45
N ASN A 189 -9.77 -14.16 -7.87
CA ASN A 189 -10.36 -15.29 -8.59
C ASN A 189 -11.26 -14.83 -9.73
N SER A 190 -12.11 -13.83 -9.51
CA SER A 190 -12.96 -13.24 -10.54
C SER A 190 -12.15 -12.63 -11.68
N ILE A 191 -11.08 -11.88 -11.38
CA ILE A 191 -10.18 -11.29 -12.38
C ILE A 191 -9.49 -12.39 -13.20
N LYS A 192 -8.92 -13.39 -12.51
CA LYS A 192 -8.18 -14.49 -13.17
C LYS A 192 -9.08 -15.40 -13.99
N SER A 193 -10.34 -15.57 -13.58
CA SER A 193 -11.35 -16.32 -14.35
C SER A 193 -11.71 -15.60 -15.65
N TYR A 194 -11.72 -14.27 -15.65
CA TYR A 194 -11.92 -13.48 -16.86
C TYR A 194 -10.70 -13.56 -17.80
N ASN A 195 -9.51 -13.30 -17.27
CA ASN A 195 -8.27 -13.36 -18.04
C ASN A 195 -7.07 -13.72 -17.14
N PRO A 196 -6.54 -14.95 -17.26
CA PRO A 196 -5.43 -15.41 -16.42
C PRO A 196 -4.11 -14.64 -16.64
N ASN A 197 -4.00 -13.93 -17.78
CA ASN A 197 -2.78 -13.17 -18.12
C ASN A 197 -2.70 -11.81 -17.43
N ILE A 198 -3.81 -11.27 -16.89
CA ILE A 198 -3.77 -10.04 -16.10
C ILE A 198 -2.85 -10.25 -14.91
N LYS A 199 -1.84 -9.40 -14.76
CA LYS A 199 -0.96 -9.41 -13.58
C LYS A 199 -1.64 -8.69 -12.43
N ILE A 200 -1.52 -9.24 -11.22
CA ILE A 200 -2.19 -8.67 -10.04
C ILE A 200 -1.13 -8.38 -8.96
N GLY A 201 -1.00 -7.11 -8.58
CA GLY A 201 -0.24 -6.69 -7.41
C GLY A 201 -1.18 -6.53 -6.21
N ILE A 202 -0.88 -7.18 -5.10
CA ILE A 202 -1.58 -6.98 -3.82
C ILE A 202 -0.69 -6.08 -2.98
N ALA A 203 -1.07 -4.82 -2.84
CA ALA A 203 -0.30 -3.86 -2.08
C ALA A 203 -0.57 -4.01 -0.58
N LEU A 204 0.49 -4.09 0.20
CA LEU A 204 0.40 -4.05 1.64
C LEU A 204 -0.05 -2.64 2.08
N ASN A 205 -1.00 -2.58 3.01
CA ASN A 205 -1.51 -1.32 3.52
C ASN A 205 -0.41 -0.47 4.13
N ILE A 206 -0.51 0.84 3.96
CA ILE A 206 0.37 1.76 4.67
C ILE A 206 0.10 1.72 6.18
N PRO A 207 1.14 1.78 7.01
CA PRO A 207 0.97 1.94 8.44
C PRO A 207 0.37 3.32 8.76
N PRO A 208 -0.34 3.48 9.88
CA PRO A 208 -0.80 4.79 10.32
C PRO A 208 0.39 5.67 10.74
N ALA A 209 0.15 6.97 10.85
CA ALA A 209 1.12 7.89 11.43
C ALA A 209 1.64 7.36 12.77
N LEU A 210 2.93 7.57 13.02
CA LEU A 210 3.57 7.14 14.27
C LEU A 210 3.01 7.90 15.48
N SER A 211 2.68 9.19 15.31
CA SER A 211 2.03 9.99 16.33
C SER A 211 0.58 9.55 16.56
N TYR A 212 0.17 9.58 17.82
CA TYR A 212 -1.20 9.27 18.23
C TYR A 212 -2.11 10.51 18.34
N ASP A 213 -1.59 11.71 18.11
CA ASP A 213 -2.31 12.96 18.35
C ASP A 213 -3.65 13.03 17.65
N ALA A 214 -3.71 12.59 16.39
CA ALA A 214 -4.94 12.63 15.60
C ALA A 214 -5.84 11.39 15.72
N SER A 215 -5.37 10.31 16.33
CA SER A 215 -6.11 9.04 16.34
C SER A 215 -7.38 9.09 17.19
N GLY A 216 -7.42 9.94 18.21
CA GLY A 216 -8.61 10.12 19.06
C GLY A 216 -9.70 10.94 18.40
N GLU A 217 -9.33 11.87 17.54
CA GLU A 217 -10.25 12.83 16.92
C GLU A 217 -11.02 12.20 15.74
N GLN A 218 -10.32 11.46 14.89
CA GLN A 218 -10.95 10.84 13.71
C GLN A 218 -11.70 9.55 14.00
N ASN A 219 -11.39 8.85 15.05
CA ASN A 219 -11.85 7.48 15.26
C ASN A 219 -12.54 7.27 16.61
N THR A 220 -13.20 8.31 17.11
CA THR A 220 -14.13 8.19 18.22
C THR A 220 -13.74 7.11 19.23
N PHE A 221 -12.68 7.36 20.00
CA PHE A 221 -12.37 6.59 21.22
C PHE A 221 -11.73 5.21 21.05
N VAL A 222 -11.24 4.84 19.86
CA VAL A 222 -10.49 3.59 19.73
C VAL A 222 -9.06 3.81 20.20
N ASN A 223 -8.61 2.96 21.13
CA ASN A 223 -7.23 2.98 21.59
C ASN A 223 -6.26 2.84 20.39
N PRO A 224 -5.34 3.78 20.19
CA PRO A 224 -4.42 3.74 19.05
C PRO A 224 -3.63 2.44 18.91
N LEU A 225 -3.28 1.80 20.02
CA LEU A 225 -2.60 0.49 20.04
C LEU A 225 -3.46 -0.63 19.47
N VAL A 226 -4.77 -0.61 19.74
CA VAL A 226 -5.70 -1.61 19.18
C VAL A 226 -5.82 -1.44 17.68
N ASN A 227 -5.95 -0.21 17.20
CA ASN A 227 -5.98 0.08 15.77
C ASN A 227 -4.72 -0.36 15.05
N ARG A 228 -3.57 -0.03 15.62
CA ARG A 228 -2.29 -0.40 15.06
C ARG A 228 -2.11 -1.92 14.98
N LYS A 229 -2.54 -2.64 16.00
CA LYS A 229 -2.55 -4.11 16.00
C LYS A 229 -3.47 -4.67 14.91
N LYS A 230 -4.67 -4.12 14.75
CA LYS A 230 -5.60 -4.53 13.68
C LYS A 230 -5.03 -4.23 12.30
N LEU A 231 -4.42 -3.05 12.10
CA LEU A 231 -3.77 -2.69 10.84
C LEU A 231 -2.62 -3.64 10.48
N LEU A 232 -1.88 -4.16 11.45
CA LEU A 232 -0.82 -5.15 11.20
C LEU A 232 -1.38 -6.53 10.80
N GLN A 233 -2.59 -6.89 11.24
CA GLN A 233 -3.23 -8.16 10.86
C GLN A 233 -3.59 -8.22 9.37
N ILE A 234 -3.81 -7.08 8.71
CA ILE A 234 -4.14 -7.05 7.29
C ILE A 234 -2.94 -7.46 6.42
N PRO A 235 -1.75 -6.82 6.53
CA PRO A 235 -0.56 -7.28 5.83
C PRO A 235 -0.20 -8.74 6.12
N GLU A 236 -0.36 -9.19 7.37
CA GLU A 236 -0.13 -10.60 7.74
C GLU A 236 -1.07 -11.54 6.99
N GLY A 237 -2.37 -11.23 6.96
CA GLY A 237 -3.36 -12.00 6.20
C GLY A 237 -3.05 -12.02 4.69
N ILE A 238 -2.65 -10.87 4.13
CA ILE A 238 -2.24 -10.76 2.73
C ILE A 238 -1.00 -11.61 2.44
N LEU A 239 0.03 -11.52 3.28
CA LEU A 239 1.26 -12.29 3.13
C LEU A 239 1.00 -13.80 3.21
N ASN A 240 0.19 -14.23 4.20
CA ASN A 240 -0.16 -15.65 4.37
C ASN A 240 -0.94 -16.19 3.16
N THR A 241 -1.76 -15.35 2.53
CA THR A 241 -2.62 -15.77 1.41
C THR A 241 -1.92 -15.68 0.06
N PHE A 242 -1.10 -14.66 -0.18
CA PHE A 242 -0.62 -14.32 -1.53
C PHE A 242 0.89 -14.44 -1.74
N SER A 243 1.71 -14.72 -0.72
CA SER A 243 3.14 -14.97 -0.91
C SER A 243 3.41 -16.20 -1.80
N ASN A 244 4.50 -16.13 -2.57
CA ASN A 244 4.95 -17.21 -3.45
C ASN A 244 3.92 -17.60 -4.55
N LYS A 245 3.15 -16.64 -5.06
CA LYS A 245 2.18 -16.83 -6.14
C LYS A 245 2.57 -16.14 -7.46
N GLU A 246 3.82 -15.76 -7.62
CA GLU A 246 4.34 -15.04 -8.79
C GLU A 246 4.17 -15.86 -10.08
N THR A 247 4.30 -17.18 -10.02
CA THR A 247 4.05 -18.08 -11.15
C THR A 247 2.60 -18.01 -11.66
N ASN A 248 1.66 -17.61 -10.78
CA ASN A 248 0.26 -17.39 -11.12
C ASN A 248 0.01 -15.93 -11.54
N GLY A 249 1.06 -15.11 -11.63
CA GLY A 249 0.95 -13.68 -11.94
C GLY A 249 0.28 -12.88 -10.83
N ILE A 250 0.48 -13.28 -9.57
CA ILE A 250 0.02 -12.58 -8.36
C ILE A 250 1.25 -12.23 -7.55
N TYR A 251 1.39 -10.98 -7.13
CA TYR A 251 2.59 -10.42 -6.53
C TYR A 251 2.23 -9.61 -5.29
N ILE A 252 3.13 -9.58 -4.31
CA ILE A 252 3.05 -8.63 -3.19
C ILE A 252 3.76 -7.33 -3.57
N VAL A 253 3.11 -6.20 -3.31
CA VAL A 253 3.70 -4.86 -3.47
C VAL A 253 3.97 -4.28 -2.07
N PRO A 254 5.24 -4.18 -1.65
CA PRO A 254 5.60 -3.87 -0.26
C PRO A 254 5.55 -2.36 0.05
N VAL A 255 4.43 -1.68 -0.20
CA VAL A 255 4.26 -0.24 0.05
C VAL A 255 4.52 0.12 1.50
N THR A 256 4.10 -0.74 2.43
CA THR A 256 4.28 -0.59 3.89
C THR A 256 5.72 -0.28 4.29
N THR A 257 6.71 -0.79 3.55
CA THR A 257 8.12 -0.69 3.92
C THR A 257 8.79 0.62 3.49
N ASN A 258 8.15 1.41 2.63
CA ASN A 258 8.75 2.62 2.06
C ASN A 258 8.14 3.92 2.59
N ILE A 259 7.17 3.88 3.48
CA ILE A 259 6.52 5.10 3.97
C ILE A 259 7.16 5.61 5.27
N ASP A 260 7.45 6.90 5.31
CA ASP A 260 7.86 7.59 6.55
C ASP A 260 6.63 7.97 7.36
N THR A 261 6.32 7.16 8.37
CA THR A 261 5.15 7.35 9.22
C THR A 261 5.32 8.43 10.28
N GLU A 262 6.54 8.92 10.47
CA GLU A 262 6.85 9.98 11.44
C GLU A 262 6.64 11.37 10.83
N ASN A 263 7.12 11.59 9.59
CA ASN A 263 7.22 12.93 9.03
C ASN A 263 6.29 13.18 7.83
N ASN A 264 5.77 12.13 7.20
CA ASN A 264 5.03 12.26 5.94
C ASN A 264 3.52 12.13 6.09
N PHE A 265 2.98 12.50 7.25
CA PHE A 265 1.54 12.66 7.47
C PHE A 265 1.17 14.13 7.67
N GLN A 266 -0.13 14.43 7.52
CA GLN A 266 -0.62 15.79 7.61
C GLN A 266 -0.50 16.32 9.03
N THR A 267 0.03 17.53 9.19
CA THR A 267 0.24 18.17 10.48
C THR A 267 -0.39 19.55 10.53
N THR A 268 -0.65 20.03 11.73
CA THR A 268 -0.93 21.44 12.05
C THR A 268 0.09 21.95 13.06
N THR A 269 0.28 23.26 13.09
CA THR A 269 1.12 23.93 14.08
C THR A 269 0.23 24.52 15.16
N GLU A 270 0.49 24.18 16.42
CA GLU A 270 -0.27 24.71 17.54
C GLU A 270 0.60 24.92 18.78
N ASN A 271 0.06 25.60 19.79
CA ASN A 271 0.74 25.72 21.08
C ASN A 271 0.82 24.35 21.77
N LEU A 272 1.94 24.09 22.43
CA LEU A 272 2.15 22.85 23.19
C LEU A 272 0.98 22.58 24.16
N ASN A 273 0.51 23.63 24.86
CA ASN A 273 -0.70 23.64 25.67
C ASN A 273 -1.10 25.08 26.04
N SER A 274 -2.23 25.26 26.75
CA SER A 274 -2.74 26.57 27.16
C SER A 274 -1.80 27.40 28.06
N ARG A 275 -0.79 26.80 28.66
CA ARG A 275 0.19 27.45 29.54
C ARG A 275 1.59 27.55 28.91
N ASN A 276 1.81 26.88 27.79
CA ASN A 276 3.07 26.90 27.07
C ASN A 276 2.81 27.17 25.59
N THR A 277 3.20 28.33 25.12
CA THR A 277 3.01 28.82 23.74
C THR A 277 4.08 28.38 22.76
N THR A 278 5.01 27.51 23.17
CA THR A 278 5.95 26.87 22.26
C THR A 278 5.18 26.14 21.16
N GLN A 279 5.52 26.44 19.90
CA GLN A 279 4.87 25.85 18.74
C GLN A 279 5.37 24.42 18.51
N VAL A 280 4.44 23.51 18.28
CA VAL A 280 4.71 22.10 17.93
C VAL A 280 3.91 21.67 16.72
N GLN A 281 4.48 20.74 15.96
CA GLN A 281 3.77 20.09 14.86
C GLN A 281 3.00 18.88 15.42
N ARG A 282 1.67 18.85 15.17
CA ARG A 282 0.84 17.70 15.54
C ARG A 282 0.20 17.10 14.31
N VAL A 283 0.20 15.79 14.25
CA VAL A 283 -0.50 15.04 13.19
C VAL A 283 -2.00 15.21 13.36
N ILE A 284 -2.68 15.57 12.27
CA ILE A 284 -4.14 15.78 12.23
C ILE A 284 -4.89 14.68 11.48
N ASP A 285 -4.21 13.90 10.66
CA ASP A 285 -4.79 12.76 9.94
C ASP A 285 -3.86 11.56 10.08
N PRO A 286 -4.21 10.55 10.90
CA PRO A 286 -3.32 9.40 11.13
C PRO A 286 -3.36 8.37 10.00
N ILE A 287 -4.27 8.52 9.03
CA ILE A 287 -4.54 7.52 7.98
C ILE A 287 -4.04 7.98 6.63
N HIS A 288 -4.31 9.25 6.27
CA HIS A 288 -3.99 9.76 4.95
C HIS A 288 -2.68 10.55 4.99
N PRO A 289 -1.66 10.11 4.26
CA PRO A 289 -0.38 10.80 4.22
C PRO A 289 -0.50 12.25 3.71
N ALA A 290 0.50 13.06 3.97
CA ALA A 290 0.78 14.27 3.24
C ALA A 290 1.34 13.93 1.84
N LEU A 291 1.49 14.93 0.98
CA LEU A 291 1.98 14.71 -0.39
C LEU A 291 3.31 13.91 -0.45
N PRO A 292 4.33 14.18 0.38
CA PRO A 292 5.55 13.37 0.37
C PRO A 292 5.31 11.89 0.66
N GLY A 293 4.34 11.55 1.52
CA GLY A 293 3.98 10.16 1.78
C GLY A 293 3.28 9.51 0.58
N TYR A 294 2.44 10.24 -0.14
CA TYR A 294 1.88 9.76 -1.41
C TYR A 294 2.95 9.53 -2.47
N GLN A 295 3.98 10.37 -2.52
CA GLN A 295 5.14 10.18 -3.40
C GLN A 295 5.90 8.89 -3.04
N GLN A 296 6.09 8.57 -1.77
CA GLN A 296 6.68 7.29 -1.35
C GLN A 296 5.83 6.07 -1.74
N ILE A 297 4.49 6.21 -1.71
CA ILE A 297 3.60 5.18 -2.28
C ILE A 297 3.86 5.02 -3.77
N ALA A 298 3.94 6.14 -4.50
CA ALA A 298 4.23 6.14 -5.93
C ALA A 298 5.57 5.51 -6.27
N ASP A 299 6.62 5.77 -5.50
CA ASP A 299 7.94 5.13 -5.65
C ASP A 299 7.84 3.60 -5.57
N SER A 300 7.08 3.10 -4.61
CA SER A 300 6.88 1.65 -4.44
C SER A 300 6.09 1.04 -5.60
N MET A 301 5.03 1.72 -6.05
CA MET A 301 4.21 1.29 -7.18
C MET A 301 5.02 1.31 -8.49
N TYR A 302 5.79 2.38 -8.71
CA TYR A 302 6.66 2.52 -9.86
C TYR A 302 7.73 1.43 -9.91
N ALA A 303 8.45 1.20 -8.80
CA ALA A 303 9.49 0.17 -8.73
C ALA A 303 8.92 -1.23 -9.01
N PHE A 304 7.75 -1.54 -8.45
CA PHE A 304 7.05 -2.78 -8.71
C PHE A 304 6.65 -2.92 -10.20
N LEU A 305 5.95 -1.93 -10.73
CA LEU A 305 5.47 -1.94 -12.12
C LEU A 305 6.63 -2.03 -13.12
N LYS A 306 7.69 -1.27 -12.88
CA LYS A 306 8.87 -1.29 -13.74
C LYS A 306 9.53 -2.67 -13.78
N ASN A 307 9.65 -3.33 -12.64
CA ASN A 307 10.22 -4.68 -12.57
C ASN A 307 9.29 -5.77 -13.15
N LEU A 308 7.98 -5.51 -13.20
CA LEU A 308 6.99 -6.50 -13.64
C LEU A 308 6.71 -6.45 -15.13
N VAL A 309 6.68 -5.28 -15.73
CA VAL A 309 6.13 -5.08 -17.08
C VAL A 309 7.15 -4.56 -18.09
N PHE A 310 8.32 -4.18 -17.63
CA PHE A 310 9.43 -3.67 -18.42
C PHE A 310 10.73 -4.39 -18.04
#